data_9710b716160df96e7252f97d4ee5ec0c
#
_entry.id   9710b716160df96e7252f97d4ee5ec0c
#
_cell.length_a   1.000
_cell.length_b   1.000
_cell.length_c   1.000
_cell.angle_alpha   90.00
_cell.angle_beta   90.00
_cell.angle_gamma   90.00
#
_symmetry.space_group_name_H-M   'P 1'
#
loop_
_entity.id
_entity.type
_entity.pdbx_description
1 polymer ?
#
loop_
_entity_poly.entity_id
_entity_poly.type
_entity_poly.pdbx_seq_one_letter_code
_entity_poly.pdbx_strand_id
1 'polypeptide(L)'
;AYDLEALKALDIIVTCQGGDYTNEIYPKLRESGWQGYWIDAASSLRMKDDAIIILDPVNQDVITDGLNNGVKTFVGGNCTVSLMLMSLGGLFAQDLVEWVSVATYQAASGGGARHMRELLTQMGQLHHSVADELANPASAILDIERKVTQLTRSGELPVDNFGVPLAGGLIPW
;
A
#
# COMPACT_ATOMS: atom_id res chain seq x y z
N ALA A 1 -8.04 -18.71 8.59
CA ALA A 1 -7.75 -17.31 8.93
C ALA A 1 -8.96 -16.59 9.52
N TYR A 2 -10.20 -17.04 9.25
CA TYR A 2 -11.45 -16.42 9.73
C TYR A 2 -12.09 -17.15 10.93
N ASP A 3 -11.42 -18.15 11.49
CA ASP A 3 -11.89 -18.89 12.66
C ASP A 3 -11.50 -18.14 13.94
N LEU A 4 -12.46 -17.41 14.50
CA LEU A 4 -12.24 -16.56 15.68
C LEU A 4 -11.85 -17.37 16.91
N GLU A 5 -12.37 -18.58 17.09
CA GLU A 5 -12.04 -19.42 18.25
C GLU A 5 -10.59 -19.89 18.18
N ALA A 6 -10.14 -20.30 16.99
CA ALA A 6 -8.74 -20.63 16.78
C ALA A 6 -7.81 -19.43 16.97
N LEU A 7 -8.22 -18.23 16.53
CA LEU A 7 -7.43 -17.01 16.69
C LEU A 7 -7.35 -16.55 18.15
N LYS A 8 -8.43 -16.68 18.93
CA LYS A 8 -8.45 -16.35 20.37
C LYS A 8 -7.48 -17.18 21.20
N ALA A 9 -7.17 -18.39 20.75
CA ALA A 9 -6.23 -19.27 21.45
C ALA A 9 -4.76 -18.84 21.30
N LEU A 10 -4.47 -17.83 20.46
CA LEU A 10 -3.12 -17.36 20.18
C LEU A 10 -2.77 -16.15 21.05
N ASP A 11 -1.55 -16.13 21.57
CA ASP A 11 -1.01 -14.98 22.32
C ASP A 11 -0.55 -13.86 21.38
N ILE A 12 -0.11 -14.22 20.16
CA ILE A 12 0.41 -13.28 19.17
C ILE A 12 -0.15 -13.65 17.79
N ILE A 13 -0.68 -12.66 17.08
CA ILE A 13 -1.10 -12.79 15.68
C ILE A 13 -0.28 -11.83 14.82
N VAL A 14 0.42 -12.36 13.82
CA VAL A 14 1.09 -11.59 12.77
C VAL A 14 0.30 -11.75 11.49
N THR A 15 -0.16 -10.65 10.91
CA THR A 15 -0.98 -10.67 9.69
C THR A 15 -0.39 -9.85 8.56
N CYS A 16 -0.45 -10.43 7.34
CA CYS A 16 -0.14 -9.79 6.07
C CYS A 16 -1.31 -9.96 5.08
N GLN A 17 -2.53 -10.15 5.59
CA GLN A 17 -3.73 -10.43 4.77
C GLN A 17 -4.34 -9.17 4.12
N GLY A 18 -3.86 -7.98 4.53
CA GLY A 18 -4.37 -6.72 4.02
C GLY A 18 -5.49 -6.11 4.86
N GLY A 19 -5.87 -4.87 4.50
CA GLY A 19 -6.79 -4.04 5.28
C GLY A 19 -8.19 -4.63 5.44
N ASP A 20 -8.72 -5.28 4.41
CA ASP A 20 -10.06 -5.89 4.46
C ASP A 20 -10.14 -6.94 5.59
N TYR A 21 -9.13 -7.80 5.69
CA TYR A 21 -9.02 -8.78 6.75
C TYR A 21 -8.92 -8.14 8.13
N THR A 22 -8.07 -7.13 8.27
CA THR A 22 -7.88 -6.41 9.52
C THR A 22 -9.16 -5.72 9.97
N ASN A 23 -9.84 -5.03 9.07
CA ASN A 23 -11.10 -4.33 9.35
C ASN A 23 -12.23 -5.26 9.78
N GLU A 24 -12.21 -6.51 9.30
CA GLU A 24 -13.21 -7.51 9.66
C GLU A 24 -12.86 -8.24 10.96
N ILE A 25 -11.63 -8.70 11.12
CA ILE A 25 -11.25 -9.67 12.17
C ILE A 25 -10.78 -8.99 13.44
N TYR A 26 -9.97 -7.92 13.34
CA TYR A 26 -9.40 -7.24 14.50
C TYR A 26 -10.46 -6.74 15.50
N PRO A 27 -11.52 -6.00 15.10
CA PRO A 27 -12.53 -5.54 16.04
C PRO A 27 -13.26 -6.71 16.71
N LYS A 28 -13.62 -7.76 15.96
CA LYS A 28 -14.29 -8.94 16.50
C LYS A 28 -13.46 -9.64 17.58
N LEU A 29 -12.13 -9.73 17.37
CA LEU A 29 -11.21 -10.28 18.37
C LEU A 29 -11.16 -9.42 19.63
N ARG A 30 -11.02 -8.10 19.49
CA ARG A 30 -10.98 -7.19 20.65
C ARG A 30 -12.30 -7.17 21.41
N GLU A 31 -13.44 -7.11 20.73
CA GLU A 31 -14.78 -7.18 21.32
C GLU A 31 -15.03 -8.50 22.06
N SER A 32 -14.41 -9.59 21.60
CA SER A 32 -14.48 -10.88 22.29
C SER A 32 -13.62 -10.98 23.54
N GLY A 33 -12.90 -9.91 23.90
CA GLY A 33 -12.03 -9.85 25.08
C GLY A 33 -10.61 -10.40 24.87
N TRP A 34 -10.20 -10.70 23.63
CA TRP A 34 -8.85 -11.18 23.36
C TRP A 34 -7.79 -10.12 23.68
N GLN A 35 -6.79 -10.51 24.48
CA GLN A 35 -5.74 -9.64 25.02
C GLN A 35 -4.36 -9.90 24.39
N GLY A 36 -4.28 -10.69 23.35
CA GLY A 36 -3.03 -11.00 22.65
C GLY A 36 -2.48 -9.82 21.84
N TYR A 37 -1.28 -9.99 21.35
CA TYR A 37 -0.62 -9.00 20.50
C TYR A 37 -1.05 -9.15 19.03
N TRP A 38 -1.44 -8.02 18.41
CA TRP A 38 -1.73 -7.93 16.99
C TRP A 38 -0.61 -7.17 16.29
N ILE A 39 0.06 -7.82 15.33
CA ILE A 39 1.13 -7.24 14.51
C ILE A 39 0.67 -7.28 13.07
N ASP A 40 0.56 -6.11 12.43
CA ASP A 40 -0.12 -5.97 11.15
C ASP A 40 0.74 -5.21 10.12
N ALA A 41 0.87 -5.76 8.92
CA ALA A 41 1.48 -5.07 7.79
C ALA A 41 0.52 -4.06 7.10
N ALA A 42 -0.80 -4.21 7.30
CA ALA A 42 -1.80 -3.34 6.68
C ALA A 42 -1.83 -1.93 7.30
N SER A 43 -2.36 -0.97 6.52
CA SER A 43 -2.45 0.44 6.95
C SER A 43 -3.64 0.75 7.86
N SER A 44 -4.62 -0.14 7.94
CA SER A 44 -5.93 0.12 8.55
C SER A 44 -5.89 0.63 9.99
N LEU A 45 -4.89 0.23 10.76
CA LEU A 45 -4.78 0.60 12.18
C LEU A 45 -3.73 1.70 12.44
N ARG A 46 -3.03 2.22 11.42
CA ARG A 46 -1.95 3.21 11.61
C ARG A 46 -2.38 4.49 12.32
N MET A 47 -3.63 4.89 12.13
CA MET A 47 -4.18 6.13 12.70
C MET A 47 -5.05 5.89 13.95
N LYS A 48 -4.92 4.71 14.56
CA LYS A 48 -5.60 4.41 15.82
C LYS A 48 -4.74 4.83 17.00
N ASP A 49 -5.36 5.46 18.01
CA ASP A 49 -4.67 5.97 19.21
C ASP A 49 -4.06 4.85 20.08
N ASP A 50 -4.59 3.63 19.97
CA ASP A 50 -4.16 2.44 20.69
C ASP A 50 -3.20 1.55 19.88
N ALA A 51 -2.69 2.02 18.73
CA ALA A 51 -1.75 1.33 17.89
C ALA A 51 -0.41 2.09 17.79
N ILE A 52 0.68 1.35 17.72
CA ILE A 52 2.02 1.90 17.50
C ILE A 52 2.51 1.50 16.11
N ILE A 53 2.91 2.49 15.31
CA ILE A 53 3.64 2.23 14.06
C ILE A 53 5.06 1.85 14.43
N ILE A 54 5.51 0.68 13.97
CA ILE A 54 6.83 0.14 14.29
C ILE A 54 7.81 0.29 13.14
N LEU A 55 9.00 0.77 13.45
CA LEU A 55 10.14 0.85 12.55
C LEU A 55 11.44 0.73 13.36
N ASP A 56 11.72 -0.45 13.88
CA ASP A 56 12.98 -0.73 14.56
C ASP A 56 14.16 -0.70 13.55
N PRO A 57 15.27 -0.01 13.84
CA PRO A 57 15.61 0.63 15.13
C PRO A 57 15.19 2.11 15.25
N VAL A 58 14.50 2.70 14.27
CA VAL A 58 14.26 4.16 14.21
C VAL A 58 13.46 4.67 15.41
N ASN A 59 12.47 3.89 15.89
CA ASN A 59 11.63 4.26 17.02
C ASN A 59 11.57 3.17 18.11
N GLN A 60 12.71 2.52 18.37
CA GLN A 60 12.80 1.43 19.36
C GLN A 60 12.29 1.84 20.74
N ASP A 61 12.58 3.06 21.18
CA ASP A 61 12.15 3.57 22.47
C ASP A 61 10.61 3.64 22.56
N VAL A 62 9.94 4.13 21.50
CA VAL A 62 8.47 4.19 21.43
C VAL A 62 7.86 2.79 21.47
N ILE A 63 8.49 1.82 20.82
CA ILE A 63 8.05 0.42 20.83
C ILE A 63 8.17 -0.15 22.24
N THR A 64 9.32 0.06 22.89
CA THR A 64 9.60 -0.42 24.24
C THR A 64 8.64 0.20 25.26
N ASP A 65 8.43 1.51 25.19
CA ASP A 65 7.48 2.22 26.06
C ASP A 65 6.04 1.72 25.85
N GLY A 66 5.66 1.50 24.59
CA GLY A 66 4.36 0.93 24.27
C GLY A 66 4.15 -0.46 24.89
N LEU A 67 5.14 -1.32 24.81
CA LEU A 67 5.11 -2.65 25.43
C LEU A 67 4.97 -2.54 26.97
N ASN A 68 5.74 -1.66 27.61
CA ASN A 68 5.71 -1.43 29.05
C ASN A 68 4.37 -0.85 29.51
N ASN A 69 3.72 -0.04 28.69
CA ASN A 69 2.40 0.55 28.94
C ASN A 69 1.22 -0.35 28.52
N GLY A 70 1.50 -1.59 28.10
CA GLY A 70 0.48 -2.58 27.80
C GLY A 70 -0.19 -2.43 26.42
N VAL A 71 0.39 -1.67 25.49
CA VAL A 71 -0.08 -1.62 24.10
C VAL A 71 -0.02 -3.01 23.48
N LYS A 72 -1.08 -3.39 22.78
CA LYS A 72 -1.24 -4.72 22.19
C LYS A 72 -1.35 -4.71 20.67
N THR A 73 -1.26 -3.53 20.05
CA THR A 73 -1.45 -3.35 18.61
C THR A 73 -0.24 -2.65 18.03
N PHE A 74 0.45 -3.35 17.13
CA PHE A 74 1.66 -2.87 16.47
C PHE A 74 1.47 -2.98 14.95
N VAL A 75 1.77 -1.92 14.22
CA VAL A 75 1.52 -1.85 12.78
C VAL A 75 2.75 -1.42 12.01
N GLY A 76 3.01 -2.04 10.88
CA GLY A 76 4.08 -1.62 9.98
C GLY A 76 3.78 -0.25 9.37
N GLY A 77 4.81 0.57 9.20
CA GLY A 77 4.73 1.85 8.52
C GLY A 77 4.47 1.71 7.01
N ASN A 78 4.26 2.82 6.33
CA ASN A 78 4.27 2.85 4.87
C ASN A 78 5.68 2.45 4.38
N CYS A 79 5.77 1.54 3.41
CA CYS A 79 7.04 0.99 2.94
C CYS A 79 8.03 2.06 2.45
N THR A 80 7.56 3.02 1.66
CA THR A 80 8.39 4.12 1.13
C THR A 80 8.87 5.05 2.24
N VAL A 81 7.97 5.43 3.16
CA VAL A 81 8.30 6.28 4.31
C VAL A 81 9.26 5.55 5.25
N SER A 82 9.05 4.26 5.49
CA SER A 82 9.93 3.45 6.33
C SER A 82 11.35 3.39 5.76
N LEU A 83 11.52 3.17 4.45
CA LEU A 83 12.85 3.19 3.81
C LEU A 83 13.53 4.56 3.91
N MET A 84 12.78 5.64 3.73
CA MET A 84 13.28 7.00 3.91
C MET A 84 13.76 7.23 5.36
N LEU A 85 12.93 6.89 6.35
CA LEU A 85 13.25 7.07 7.76
C LEU A 85 14.41 6.17 8.21
N MET A 86 14.51 4.95 7.69
CA MET A 86 15.68 4.08 7.91
C MET A 86 16.98 4.74 7.42
N SER A 87 16.91 5.47 6.31
CA SER A 87 18.08 6.18 5.75
C SER A 87 18.42 7.45 6.52
N LEU A 88 17.44 8.17 7.04
CA LEU A 88 17.58 9.47 7.68
C LEU A 88 17.52 9.41 9.21
N GLY A 89 17.20 8.27 9.80
CA GLY A 89 16.94 8.12 11.24
C GLY A 89 18.08 8.63 12.13
N GLY A 90 19.35 8.42 11.73
CA GLY A 90 20.49 8.93 12.45
C GLY A 90 20.60 10.46 12.47
N LEU A 91 20.10 11.13 11.42
CA LEU A 91 20.05 12.59 11.36
C LEU A 91 18.92 13.14 12.24
N PHE A 92 17.75 12.49 12.22
CA PHE A 92 16.63 12.85 13.09
C PHE A 92 16.98 12.67 14.58
N ALA A 93 17.62 11.55 14.93
CA ALA A 93 18.03 11.25 16.30
C ALA A 93 19.04 12.27 16.88
N GLN A 94 19.72 13.04 16.04
CA GLN A 94 20.70 14.05 16.42
C GLN A 94 20.18 15.49 16.22
N ASP A 95 18.89 15.67 15.95
CA ASP A 95 18.28 16.99 15.66
C ASP A 95 18.96 17.77 14.52
N LEU A 96 19.50 17.08 13.52
CA LEU A 96 20.21 17.67 12.39
C LEU A 96 19.29 18.00 11.20
N VAL A 97 18.00 17.68 11.29
CA VAL A 97 17.00 17.94 10.23
C VAL A 97 16.02 18.99 10.70
N GLU A 98 16.09 20.18 10.12
CA GLU A 98 15.13 21.25 10.40
C GLU A 98 13.82 21.04 9.63
N TRP A 99 13.91 20.67 8.37
CA TRP A 99 12.75 20.35 7.54
C TRP A 99 13.13 19.41 6.39
N VAL A 100 12.16 18.74 5.82
CA VAL A 100 12.34 17.84 4.67
C VAL A 100 11.20 18.00 3.69
N SER A 101 11.53 18.03 2.39
CA SER A 101 10.55 17.94 1.30
C SER A 101 10.75 16.63 0.55
N VAL A 102 9.67 15.87 0.36
CA VAL A 102 9.74 14.54 -0.23
C VAL A 102 8.76 14.43 -1.38
N ALA A 103 9.23 13.94 -2.53
CA ALA A 103 8.41 13.52 -3.64
C ALA A 103 8.67 12.03 -3.91
N THR A 104 7.63 11.24 -4.05
CA THR A 104 7.73 9.79 -4.24
C THR A 104 6.96 9.33 -5.47
N TYR A 105 7.47 8.29 -6.13
CA TYR A 105 6.80 7.56 -7.21
C TYR A 105 6.64 6.11 -6.78
N GLN A 106 5.45 5.75 -6.32
CA GLN A 106 5.18 4.40 -5.84
C GLN A 106 4.69 3.50 -6.97
N ALA A 107 5.21 2.28 -7.02
CA ALA A 107 4.78 1.28 -7.97
C ALA A 107 3.37 0.77 -7.66
N ALA A 108 2.61 0.43 -8.70
CA ALA A 108 1.29 -0.18 -8.59
C ALA A 108 1.27 -1.49 -7.77
N SER A 109 2.41 -2.17 -7.66
CA SER A 109 2.57 -3.39 -6.85
C SER A 109 2.27 -3.18 -5.36
N GLY A 110 2.44 -1.97 -4.84
CA GLY A 110 2.05 -1.61 -3.47
C GLY A 110 0.54 -1.72 -3.21
N GLY A 111 -0.30 -1.63 -4.23
CA GLY A 111 -1.73 -1.86 -4.16
C GLY A 111 -2.13 -3.34 -4.16
N GLY A 112 -1.18 -4.25 -4.38
CA GLY A 112 -1.40 -5.69 -4.37
C GLY A 112 -1.84 -6.27 -5.72
N ALA A 113 -2.17 -7.55 -5.72
CA ALA A 113 -2.39 -8.34 -6.93
C ALA A 113 -3.55 -7.83 -7.83
N ARG A 114 -4.61 -7.30 -7.23
CA ARG A 114 -5.76 -6.76 -7.98
C ARG A 114 -5.34 -5.54 -8.81
N HIS A 115 -4.63 -4.59 -8.20
CA HIS A 115 -4.09 -3.40 -8.87
C HIS A 115 -3.11 -3.76 -9.98
N MET A 116 -2.20 -4.73 -9.72
CA MET A 116 -1.26 -5.20 -10.75
C MET A 116 -1.97 -5.84 -11.95
N ARG A 117 -3.01 -6.65 -11.71
CA ARG A 117 -3.81 -7.24 -12.78
C ARG A 117 -4.52 -6.19 -13.61
N GLU A 118 -5.12 -5.19 -12.97
CA GLU A 118 -5.80 -4.08 -13.64
C GLU A 118 -4.83 -3.29 -14.52
N LEU A 119 -3.67 -2.91 -13.99
CA LEU A 119 -2.63 -2.21 -14.76
C LEU A 119 -2.20 -3.00 -15.99
N LEU A 120 -1.91 -4.30 -15.84
CA LEU A 120 -1.51 -5.16 -16.96
C LEU A 120 -2.64 -5.32 -17.99
N THR A 121 -3.89 -5.36 -17.55
CA THR A 121 -5.04 -5.38 -18.46
C THR A 121 -5.16 -4.08 -19.24
N GLN A 122 -5.02 -2.91 -18.59
CA GLN A 122 -4.99 -1.61 -19.25
C GLN A 122 -3.86 -1.54 -20.31
N MET A 123 -2.64 -1.96 -19.94
CA MET A 123 -1.50 -1.99 -20.86
C MET A 123 -1.78 -2.88 -22.08
N GLY A 124 -2.37 -4.06 -21.86
CA GLY A 124 -2.77 -4.97 -22.94
C GLY A 124 -3.81 -4.36 -23.88
N GLN A 125 -4.82 -3.70 -23.34
CA GLN A 125 -5.87 -3.03 -24.14
C GLN A 125 -5.30 -1.85 -24.95
N LEU A 126 -4.43 -1.03 -24.36
CA LEU A 126 -3.73 0.05 -25.06
C LEU A 126 -2.89 -0.50 -26.23
N HIS A 127 -2.09 -1.53 -25.98
CA HIS A 127 -1.32 -2.18 -27.04
C HIS A 127 -2.21 -2.75 -28.16
N HIS A 128 -3.27 -3.47 -27.77
CA HIS A 128 -4.19 -4.09 -28.74
C HIS A 128 -4.88 -3.05 -29.64
N SER A 129 -5.22 -1.88 -29.10
CA SER A 129 -5.90 -0.81 -29.86
C SER A 129 -5.07 -0.22 -31.02
N VAL A 130 -3.76 -0.43 -31.01
CA VAL A 130 -2.82 0.11 -32.00
C VAL A 130 -1.86 -0.95 -32.58
N ALA A 131 -2.16 -2.23 -32.36
CA ALA A 131 -1.27 -3.33 -32.74
C ALA A 131 -0.97 -3.35 -34.24
N ASP A 132 -1.96 -3.10 -35.11
CA ASP A 132 -1.82 -3.08 -36.57
C ASP A 132 -0.95 -1.91 -37.02
N GLU A 133 -1.14 -0.73 -36.42
CA GLU A 133 -0.31 0.44 -36.72
C GLU A 133 1.13 0.25 -36.24
N LEU A 134 1.35 -0.37 -35.11
CA LEU A 134 2.69 -0.70 -34.60
C LEU A 134 3.41 -1.71 -35.53
N ALA A 135 2.68 -2.65 -36.08
CA ALA A 135 3.23 -3.63 -37.02
C ALA A 135 3.58 -3.03 -38.40
N ASN A 136 3.02 -1.88 -38.77
CA ASN A 136 3.26 -1.21 -40.04
C ASN A 136 4.20 -0.02 -39.87
N PRO A 137 5.46 -0.10 -40.35
CA PRO A 137 6.44 0.99 -40.24
C PRO A 137 6.03 2.30 -40.94
N ALA A 138 5.05 2.24 -41.84
CA ALA A 138 4.53 3.42 -42.53
C ALA A 138 3.43 4.18 -41.76
N SER A 139 2.96 3.63 -40.65
CA SER A 139 1.96 4.28 -39.83
C SER A 139 2.50 5.56 -39.18
N ALA A 140 1.70 6.62 -39.21
CA ALA A 140 2.08 7.87 -38.57
C ALA A 140 2.01 7.76 -37.03
N ILE A 141 3.08 8.11 -36.36
CA ILE A 141 3.14 8.01 -34.86
C ILE A 141 2.06 8.87 -34.20
N LEU A 142 1.67 9.99 -34.79
CA LEU A 142 0.59 10.84 -34.25
C LEU A 142 -0.79 10.19 -34.33
N ASP A 143 -1.01 9.26 -35.25
CA ASP A 143 -2.27 8.51 -35.32
C ASP A 143 -2.32 7.44 -34.23
N ILE A 144 -1.19 6.79 -33.98
CA ILE A 144 -1.03 5.85 -32.83
C ILE A 144 -1.28 6.59 -31.52
N GLU A 145 -0.62 7.73 -31.29
CA GLU A 145 -0.79 8.54 -30.08
C GLU A 145 -2.25 8.97 -29.89
N ARG A 146 -2.90 9.42 -30.97
CA ARG A 146 -4.30 9.85 -30.92
C ARG A 146 -5.24 8.72 -30.53
N LYS A 147 -5.05 7.50 -31.07
CA LYS A 147 -5.84 6.32 -30.70
C LYS A 147 -5.64 5.93 -29.23
N VAL A 148 -4.39 5.89 -28.76
CA VAL A 148 -4.06 5.60 -27.36
C VAL A 148 -4.72 6.62 -26.42
N THR A 149 -4.57 7.91 -26.73
CA THR A 149 -5.19 8.99 -25.94
C THR A 149 -6.71 8.89 -25.93
N GLN A 150 -7.32 8.58 -27.08
CA GLN A 150 -8.76 8.42 -27.21
C GLN A 150 -9.27 7.27 -26.35
N LEU A 151 -8.62 6.09 -26.39
CA LEU A 151 -8.97 4.95 -25.55
C LEU A 151 -8.78 5.26 -24.06
N THR A 152 -7.68 5.91 -23.68
CA THR A 152 -7.43 6.30 -22.29
C THR A 152 -8.53 7.21 -21.72
N ARG A 153 -9.15 8.05 -22.58
CA ARG A 153 -10.22 8.99 -22.20
C ARG A 153 -11.63 8.46 -22.40
N SER A 154 -11.79 7.30 -23.05
CA SER A 154 -13.12 6.77 -23.42
C SER A 154 -13.94 6.27 -22.23
N GLY A 155 -13.29 5.92 -21.12
CA GLY A 155 -13.92 5.23 -19.98
C GLY A 155 -14.04 3.71 -20.17
N GLU A 156 -13.46 3.15 -21.24
CA GLU A 156 -13.53 1.70 -21.52
C GLU A 156 -12.45 0.89 -20.81
N LEU A 157 -11.38 1.54 -20.34
CA LEU A 157 -10.34 0.85 -19.57
C LEU A 157 -10.86 0.46 -18.17
N PRO A 158 -10.49 -0.72 -17.65
CA PRO A 158 -10.86 -1.12 -16.30
C PRO A 158 -10.18 -0.22 -15.27
N VAL A 159 -10.96 0.28 -14.30
CA VAL A 159 -10.50 1.23 -13.27
C VAL A 159 -11.05 0.89 -11.88
N ASP A 160 -11.50 -0.34 -11.68
CA ASP A 160 -12.17 -0.77 -10.44
C ASP A 160 -11.31 -0.62 -9.19
N ASN A 161 -9.98 -0.70 -9.33
CA ASN A 161 -9.04 -0.61 -8.22
C ASN A 161 -8.35 0.77 -8.14
N PHE A 162 -8.00 1.38 -9.27
CA PHE A 162 -7.33 2.69 -9.29
C PHE A 162 -8.30 3.88 -9.37
N GLY A 163 -9.53 3.66 -9.79
CA GLY A 163 -10.52 4.70 -10.04
C GLY A 163 -10.29 5.50 -11.33
N VAL A 164 -9.09 5.45 -11.90
CA VAL A 164 -8.69 6.10 -13.15
C VAL A 164 -7.67 5.24 -13.90
N PRO A 165 -7.48 5.43 -15.23
CA PRO A 165 -6.43 4.74 -15.97
C PRO A 165 -5.03 5.10 -15.45
N LEU A 166 -4.21 4.08 -15.16
CA LEU A 166 -2.81 4.25 -14.75
C LEU A 166 -1.83 3.94 -15.87
N ALA A 167 -2.17 3.03 -16.80
CA ALA A 167 -1.27 2.62 -17.88
C ALA A 167 -0.84 3.80 -18.74
N GLY A 168 0.48 3.99 -18.87
CA GLY A 168 1.07 5.10 -19.63
C GLY A 168 1.10 6.44 -18.90
N GLY A 169 0.72 6.48 -17.61
CA GLY A 169 0.67 7.70 -16.82
C GLY A 169 1.07 7.53 -15.36
N LEU A 170 0.63 8.45 -14.53
CA LEU A 170 0.73 8.40 -13.08
C LEU A 170 -0.53 9.00 -12.46
N ILE A 171 -0.85 8.58 -11.26
CA ILE A 171 -1.98 9.09 -10.48
C ILE A 171 -1.40 9.98 -9.38
N PRO A 172 -1.62 11.29 -9.40
CA PRO A 172 -1.20 12.17 -8.30
C PRO A 172 -2.11 11.93 -7.09
N TRP A 173 -1.52 11.92 -5.90
CA TRP A 173 -2.19 11.87 -4.61
C TRP A 173 -2.07 13.20 -3.89
#